data_5e03534a2554eff06933a8b4c5d3b39f
#
_entry.id   5e03534a2554eff06933a8b4c5d3b39f
#
_cell.length_a   1.000
_cell.length_b   1.000
_cell.length_c   1.000
_cell.angle_alpha   90.00
_cell.angle_beta   90.00
_cell.angle_gamma   90.00
#
_symmetry.space_group_name_H-M   'P 1'
#
loop_
_entity.id
_entity.type
_entity.pdbx_description
1 polymer ?
#
loop_
_entity_poly.entity_id
_entity_poly.type
_entity_poly.pdbx_seq_one_letter_code
_entity_poly.pdbx_strand_id
1 'polypeptide(L)'
;PATLFYAYTKSVPFFEQWLDTQGEVLPNFMVTCSLGGKYDELVLGRGYKHARIVKTEKEASELGMEVDHDDTHAMQPGKSFAHLVHGVQPKGSEWGKHARANGYNKKKQSDLLDVKTYRVYEEFLTRNSLAVT
;
A
#
# COMPACT_ATOMS: atom_id res chain seq x y z
N PRO A 1 -0.02 9.85 -20.24
CA PRO A 1 1.32 9.91 -19.69
C PRO A 1 1.91 8.53 -19.45
N ALA A 2 3.21 8.38 -19.69
CA ALA A 2 3.90 7.10 -19.60
C ALA A 2 4.21 6.65 -18.15
N THR A 3 4.00 7.53 -17.16
CA THR A 3 4.32 7.25 -15.75
C THR A 3 3.04 7.00 -14.96
N LEU A 4 3.02 5.88 -14.25
CA LEU A 4 1.99 5.54 -13.30
C LEU A 4 2.49 5.86 -11.87
N PHE A 5 1.68 6.56 -11.11
CA PHE A 5 1.91 6.86 -9.71
C PHE A 5 0.94 6.07 -8.85
N TYR A 6 1.39 5.59 -7.71
CA TYR A 6 0.51 4.99 -6.72
C TYR A 6 0.91 5.41 -5.31
N ALA A 7 -0.05 5.42 -4.40
CA ALA A 7 0.16 5.74 -3.00
C ALA A 7 -0.82 5.00 -2.11
N TYR A 8 -0.42 4.81 -0.85
CA TYR A 8 -1.29 4.36 0.22
C TYR A 8 -1.61 5.52 1.14
N THR A 9 -2.83 5.55 1.68
CA THR A 9 -3.22 6.58 2.65
C THR A 9 -4.05 6.02 3.80
N LYS A 10 -3.84 6.57 4.99
CA LYS A 10 -4.74 6.46 6.15
C LYS A 10 -5.44 7.78 6.44
N SER A 11 -5.05 8.84 5.75
CA SER A 11 -5.60 10.19 5.91
C SER A 11 -6.85 10.37 5.03
N VAL A 12 -7.86 9.55 5.25
CA VAL A 12 -9.04 9.44 4.40
C VAL A 12 -9.81 10.75 4.23
N PRO A 13 -10.01 11.59 5.27
CA PRO A 13 -10.67 12.88 5.07
C PRO A 13 -9.93 13.80 4.10
N PHE A 14 -8.60 13.82 4.11
CA PHE A 14 -7.81 14.57 3.14
C PHE A 14 -7.90 13.98 1.74
N PHE A 15 -7.95 12.65 1.65
CA PHE A 15 -8.19 11.96 0.38
C PHE A 15 -9.55 12.33 -0.22
N GLU A 16 -10.61 12.33 0.57
CA GLU A 16 -11.94 12.75 0.13
C GLU A 16 -11.96 14.22 -0.31
N GLN A 17 -11.34 15.11 0.46
CA GLN A 17 -11.22 16.51 0.08
C GLN A 17 -10.48 16.68 -1.24
N TRP A 18 -9.41 15.92 -1.44
CA TRP A 18 -8.67 15.94 -2.71
C TRP A 18 -9.53 15.46 -3.88
N LEU A 19 -10.29 14.37 -3.71
CA LEU A 19 -11.23 13.88 -4.74
C LEU A 19 -12.27 14.95 -5.10
N ASP A 20 -12.83 15.64 -4.11
CA ASP A 20 -13.82 16.69 -4.33
C ASP A 20 -13.25 17.91 -5.07
N THR A 21 -11.98 18.22 -4.89
CA THR A 21 -11.31 19.38 -5.49
C THR A 21 -10.73 19.13 -6.87
N GLN A 22 -10.48 17.86 -7.24
CA GLN A 22 -9.82 17.53 -8.52
C GLN A 22 -10.73 17.70 -9.74
N GLY A 23 -12.03 17.68 -9.59
CA GLY A 23 -12.97 17.72 -10.72
C GLY A 23 -12.88 16.50 -11.66
N GLU A 24 -11.69 16.01 -11.90
CA GLU A 24 -11.40 14.79 -12.67
C GLU A 24 -10.39 13.91 -11.92
N VAL A 25 -10.59 12.60 -11.94
CA VAL A 25 -9.63 11.65 -11.41
C VAL A 25 -8.42 11.58 -12.34
N LEU A 26 -7.23 11.72 -11.81
CA LEU A 26 -6.00 11.57 -12.57
C LEU A 26 -5.85 10.10 -13.02
N PRO A 27 -5.82 9.83 -14.33
CA PRO A 27 -5.84 8.45 -14.83
C PRO A 27 -4.56 7.67 -14.56
N ASN A 28 -3.49 8.36 -14.23
CA ASN A 28 -2.17 7.81 -13.93
C ASN A 28 -1.78 7.86 -12.45
N PHE A 29 -2.74 8.11 -11.57
CA PHE A 29 -2.51 8.13 -10.14
C PHE A 29 -3.51 7.25 -9.41
N MET A 30 -3.01 6.16 -8.79
CA MET A 30 -3.79 5.20 -8.04
C MET A 30 -3.60 5.41 -6.54
N VAL A 31 -4.69 5.60 -5.81
CA VAL A 31 -4.66 5.72 -4.34
C VAL A 31 -5.38 4.53 -3.73
N THR A 32 -4.71 3.86 -2.80
CA THR A 32 -5.26 2.78 -2.00
C THR A 32 -5.34 3.21 -0.55
N CYS A 33 -6.53 3.10 0.05
CA CYS A 33 -6.70 3.34 1.48
C CYS A 33 -6.11 2.17 2.26
N SER A 34 -5.27 2.45 3.24
CA SER A 34 -4.68 1.41 4.10
C SER A 34 -5.53 1.26 5.36
N LEU A 35 -6.12 0.08 5.57
CA LEU A 35 -6.86 -0.23 6.78
C LEU A 35 -5.94 -0.39 8.00
N GLY A 36 -6.53 -0.41 9.19
CA GLY A 36 -5.81 -0.41 10.46
C GLY A 36 -5.60 1.01 11.01
N GLY A 37 -6.43 1.94 10.61
CA GLY A 37 -6.41 3.33 11.04
C GLY A 37 -7.76 3.80 11.60
N LYS A 38 -7.79 5.07 11.95
CA LYS A 38 -8.95 5.73 12.58
C LYS A 38 -10.19 5.77 11.68
N TYR A 39 -10.01 5.70 10.36
CA TYR A 39 -11.06 5.94 9.39
C TYR A 39 -11.48 4.68 8.61
N ASP A 40 -11.24 3.49 9.16
CA ASP A 40 -11.58 2.22 8.51
C ASP A 40 -13.06 2.11 8.14
N GLU A 41 -13.96 2.53 9.04
CA GLU A 41 -15.40 2.52 8.78
C GLU A 41 -15.79 3.43 7.61
N LEU A 42 -15.12 4.58 7.48
CA LEU A 42 -15.34 5.49 6.37
C LEU A 42 -14.89 4.88 5.04
N VAL A 43 -13.73 4.22 5.02
CA VAL A 43 -13.22 3.52 3.83
C VAL A 43 -14.20 2.44 3.38
N LEU A 44 -14.64 1.59 4.30
CA LEU A 44 -15.55 0.48 4.00
C LEU A 44 -16.93 0.97 3.62
N GLY A 45 -17.45 1.98 4.32
CA GLY A 45 -18.77 2.58 4.03
C GLY A 45 -18.83 3.29 2.68
N ARG A 46 -17.74 3.90 2.24
CA ARG A 46 -17.65 4.57 0.93
C ARG A 46 -17.26 3.61 -0.21
N GLY A 47 -16.86 2.38 0.10
CA GLY A 47 -16.41 1.43 -0.90
C GLY A 47 -15.08 1.81 -1.59
N TYR A 48 -14.22 2.55 -0.92
CA TYR A 48 -12.91 2.88 -1.48
C TYR A 48 -12.03 1.65 -1.61
N LYS A 49 -11.21 1.62 -2.67
CA LYS A 49 -10.15 0.62 -2.82
C LYS A 49 -9.24 0.67 -1.60
N HIS A 50 -9.02 -0.49 -0.97
CA HIS A 50 -8.25 -0.57 0.25
C HIS A 50 -7.33 -1.79 0.29
N ALA A 51 -6.29 -1.68 1.09
CA ALA A 51 -5.40 -2.76 1.47
C ALA A 51 -5.64 -3.12 2.94
N ARG A 52 -5.76 -4.41 3.22
CA ARG A 52 -5.94 -4.97 4.56
C ARG A 52 -4.73 -5.79 4.96
N ILE A 53 -4.24 -5.61 6.17
CA ILE A 53 -3.21 -6.49 6.72
C ILE A 53 -3.85 -7.77 7.24
N VAL A 54 -3.32 -8.90 6.82
CA VAL A 54 -3.73 -10.24 7.26
C VAL A 54 -2.56 -11.02 7.83
N LYS A 55 -2.83 -12.00 8.66
CA LYS A 55 -1.79 -12.83 9.27
C LYS A 55 -1.32 -13.95 8.34
N THR A 56 -2.22 -14.48 7.54
CA THR A 56 -1.96 -15.62 6.66
C THR A 56 -2.63 -15.47 5.31
N GLU A 57 -2.13 -16.18 4.30
CA GLU A 57 -2.77 -16.28 3.00
C GLU A 57 -4.16 -16.94 3.08
N LYS A 58 -4.34 -17.86 4.03
CA LYS A 58 -5.64 -18.47 4.29
C LYS A 58 -6.67 -17.44 4.73
N GLU A 59 -6.29 -16.54 5.66
CA GLU A 59 -7.16 -15.44 6.10
C GLU A 59 -7.55 -14.53 4.91
N ALA A 60 -6.61 -14.19 4.04
CA ALA A 60 -6.89 -13.42 2.84
C ALA A 60 -7.90 -14.14 1.93
N SER A 61 -7.70 -15.43 1.70
CA SER A 61 -8.60 -16.25 0.89
C SER A 61 -10.02 -16.32 1.46
N GLU A 62 -10.14 -16.48 2.78
CA GLU A 62 -11.45 -16.47 3.47
C GLU A 62 -12.17 -15.12 3.34
N LEU A 63 -11.43 -14.03 3.22
CA LEU A 63 -11.95 -12.69 2.96
C LEU A 63 -12.23 -12.42 1.47
N GLY A 64 -11.91 -13.37 0.59
CA GLY A 64 -12.01 -13.18 -0.86
C GLY A 64 -10.99 -12.19 -1.43
N MET A 65 -9.86 -12.00 -0.77
CA MET A 65 -8.82 -11.03 -1.14
C MET A 65 -7.56 -11.73 -1.63
N GLU A 66 -6.96 -11.19 -2.69
CA GLU A 66 -5.64 -11.61 -3.14
C GLU A 66 -4.55 -10.97 -2.28
N VAL A 67 -3.48 -11.71 -2.03
CA VAL A 67 -2.30 -11.18 -1.33
C VAL A 67 -1.37 -10.51 -2.33
N ASP A 68 -1.00 -9.28 -2.04
CA ASP A 68 -0.02 -8.53 -2.82
C ASP A 68 1.37 -8.67 -2.23
N HIS A 69 2.35 -9.00 -3.05
CA HIS A 69 3.75 -9.20 -2.64
C HIS A 69 4.71 -8.14 -3.19
N ASP A 70 4.27 -7.35 -4.17
CA ASP A 70 5.15 -6.48 -4.98
C ASP A 70 4.52 -5.13 -5.38
N ASP A 71 3.47 -4.72 -4.71
CA ASP A 71 2.67 -3.52 -5.01
C ASP A 71 1.96 -3.52 -6.38
N THR A 72 1.92 -4.64 -7.07
CA THR A 72 1.21 -4.75 -8.36
C THR A 72 -0.26 -4.40 -8.24
N HIS A 73 -0.93 -4.82 -7.15
CA HIS A 73 -2.32 -4.51 -6.89
C HIS A 73 -2.56 -3.01 -6.63
N ALA A 74 -1.58 -2.33 -6.02
CA ALA A 74 -1.67 -0.89 -5.80
C ALA A 74 -1.60 -0.09 -7.10
N MET A 75 -0.94 -0.62 -8.12
CA MET A 75 -0.81 0.00 -9.44
C MET A 75 -2.02 -0.21 -10.34
N GLN A 76 -2.92 -1.14 -9.99
CA GLN A 76 -4.10 -1.49 -10.78
C GLN A 76 -5.35 -0.81 -10.24
N PRO A 77 -6.28 -0.36 -11.10
CA PRO A 77 -7.56 0.16 -10.63
C PRO A 77 -8.45 -0.96 -10.08
N GLY A 78 -9.25 -0.63 -9.10
CA GLY A 78 -10.47 -1.34 -8.73
C GLY A 78 -10.36 -2.23 -7.51
N LYS A 79 -9.70 -3.36 -7.53
CA LYS A 79 -9.80 -4.38 -6.48
C LYS A 79 -9.02 -4.02 -5.20
N SER A 80 -9.69 -4.14 -4.06
CA SER A 80 -9.04 -4.20 -2.76
C SER A 80 -8.27 -5.52 -2.60
N PHE A 81 -7.22 -5.50 -1.81
CA PHE A 81 -6.29 -6.62 -1.67
C PHE A 81 -5.74 -6.71 -0.24
N ALA A 82 -4.99 -7.76 0.04
CA ALA A 82 -4.38 -7.99 1.33
C ALA A 82 -2.86 -7.93 1.28
N HIS A 83 -2.26 -7.50 2.38
CA HIS A 83 -0.84 -7.67 2.65
C HIS A 83 -0.64 -8.62 3.81
N LEU A 84 0.35 -9.46 3.73
CA LEU A 84 0.82 -10.21 4.90
C LEU A 84 1.45 -9.24 5.90
N VAL A 85 1.26 -9.50 7.19
CA VAL A 85 1.87 -8.68 8.24
C VAL A 85 3.39 -8.62 8.06
N HIS A 86 3.92 -7.41 8.02
CA HIS A 86 5.34 -7.15 7.78
C HIS A 86 5.83 -5.96 8.59
N GLY A 87 7.15 -5.75 8.59
CA GLY A 87 7.76 -4.62 9.26
C GLY A 87 7.73 -4.72 10.78
N VAL A 88 8.02 -3.60 11.44
CA VAL A 88 8.07 -3.50 12.90
C VAL A 88 6.65 -3.33 13.43
N GLN A 89 6.25 -4.24 14.28
CA GLN A 89 4.96 -4.20 14.95
C GLN A 89 5.14 -3.73 16.41
N PRO A 90 4.12 -3.12 17.03
CA PRO A 90 4.20 -2.67 18.41
C PRO A 90 4.63 -3.81 19.36
N LYS A 91 5.54 -3.51 20.26
CA LYS A 91 6.04 -4.49 21.23
C LYS A 91 4.89 -5.05 22.07
N GLY A 92 4.79 -6.38 22.15
CA GLY A 92 3.75 -7.06 22.92
C GLY A 92 2.39 -7.18 22.23
N SER A 93 2.18 -6.57 21.06
CA SER A 93 0.95 -6.74 20.29
C SER A 93 0.82 -8.17 19.73
N GLU A 94 -0.42 -8.60 19.49
CA GLU A 94 -0.68 -9.89 18.85
C GLU A 94 -0.06 -9.98 17.44
N TRP A 95 -0.09 -8.90 16.70
CA TRP A 95 0.58 -8.79 15.41
C TRP A 95 2.09 -8.94 15.52
N GLY A 96 2.70 -8.32 16.54
CA GLY A 96 4.13 -8.44 16.80
C GLY A 96 4.55 -9.85 17.23
N LYS A 97 3.73 -10.53 18.02
CA LYS A 97 3.95 -11.93 18.41
C LYS A 97 3.89 -12.83 17.17
N HIS A 98 2.86 -12.68 16.35
CA HIS A 98 2.70 -13.44 15.11
C HIS A 98 3.86 -13.22 14.13
N ALA A 99 4.24 -11.97 13.92
CA ALA A 99 5.35 -11.61 13.03
C ALA A 99 6.68 -12.23 13.47
N ARG A 100 6.96 -12.22 14.78
CA ARG A 100 8.16 -12.88 15.34
C ARG A 100 8.12 -14.40 15.18
N ALA A 101 6.98 -15.02 15.48
CA ALA A 101 6.82 -16.46 15.37
C ALA A 101 7.02 -16.98 13.94
N ASN A 102 6.67 -16.17 12.93
CA ASN A 102 6.77 -16.53 11.51
C ASN A 102 7.98 -15.90 10.80
N GLY A 103 8.88 -15.26 11.54
CA GLY A 103 10.10 -14.68 10.99
C GLY A 103 9.92 -13.43 10.11
N TYR A 104 8.73 -12.84 10.11
CA TYR A 104 8.43 -11.64 9.29
C TYR A 104 9.16 -10.38 9.77
N ASN A 105 9.66 -10.37 11.01
CA ASN A 105 10.46 -9.27 11.56
C ASN A 105 11.95 -9.40 11.27
N LYS A 106 12.39 -10.48 10.70
CA LYS A 106 13.79 -10.59 10.29
C LYS A 106 13.96 -9.70 9.06
N LYS A 107 14.62 -8.55 9.22
CA LYS A 107 15.19 -7.84 8.08
C LYS A 107 16.10 -8.82 7.36
N LYS A 108 15.59 -9.41 6.31
CA LYS A 108 16.47 -10.07 5.36
C LYS A 108 17.34 -8.95 4.76
N GLN A 109 18.58 -9.26 4.50
CA GLN A 109 19.48 -8.33 3.79
C GLN A 109 18.90 -7.91 2.43
N SER A 110 17.97 -8.72 1.88
CA SER A 110 17.16 -8.44 0.71
C SER A 110 16.04 -7.40 0.92
N ASP A 111 15.68 -7.09 2.18
CA ASP A 111 14.68 -6.06 2.52
C ASP A 111 15.34 -4.68 2.74
N LEU A 112 16.66 -4.64 2.76
CA LEU A 112 17.42 -3.43 2.49
C LEU A 112 17.22 -3.15 1.01
N LEU A 113 16.43 -2.13 0.70
CA LEU A 113 16.18 -1.57 -0.63
C LEU A 113 16.81 -2.43 -1.73
N ASP A 114 16.03 -3.35 -2.27
CA ASP A 114 16.47 -4.10 -3.41
C ASP A 114 17.08 -3.09 -4.41
N VAL A 115 18.31 -3.34 -4.82
CA VAL A 115 19.03 -2.51 -5.79
C VAL A 115 18.15 -2.18 -7.01
N LYS A 116 17.21 -3.05 -7.33
CA LYS A 116 16.21 -2.88 -8.37
C LYS A 116 15.19 -1.80 -8.04
N THR A 117 14.68 -1.76 -6.81
CA THR A 117 13.75 -0.72 -6.33
C THR A 117 14.46 0.63 -6.21
N TYR A 118 15.71 0.63 -5.76
CA TYR A 118 16.52 1.84 -5.69
C TYR A 118 16.82 2.42 -7.08
N ARG A 119 17.12 1.58 -8.08
CA ARG A 119 17.30 2.01 -9.46
C ARG A 119 16.06 2.62 -10.05
N VAL A 120 14.89 2.04 -9.81
CA VAL A 120 13.60 2.60 -10.25
C VAL A 120 13.38 3.97 -9.61
N TYR A 121 13.71 4.12 -8.33
CA TYR A 121 13.60 5.40 -7.63
C TYR A 121 14.60 6.45 -8.17
N GLU A 122 15.85 6.07 -8.41
CA GLU A 122 16.85 6.96 -9.03
C GLU A 122 16.45 7.37 -10.45
N GLU A 123 15.97 6.45 -11.26
CA GLU A 123 15.46 6.73 -12.60
C GLU A 123 14.25 7.68 -12.55
N PHE A 124 13.37 7.50 -11.58
CA PHE A 124 12.25 8.38 -11.33
C PHE A 124 12.70 9.79 -10.95
N LEU A 125 13.63 9.93 -10.02
CA LEU A 125 14.19 11.22 -9.62
C LEU A 125 14.91 11.91 -10.79
N THR A 126 15.67 11.18 -11.57
CA THR A 126 16.39 11.71 -12.74
C THR A 126 15.43 12.20 -13.80
N ARG A 127 14.38 11.46 -14.11
CA ARG A 127 13.34 11.85 -15.07
C ARG A 127 12.58 13.09 -14.62
N ASN A 128 12.26 13.22 -13.33
CA ASN A 128 11.55 14.36 -12.81
C ASN A 128 12.42 15.61 -12.69
N SER A 129 13.70 15.48 -12.41
CA SER A 129 14.63 16.61 -12.44
C SER A 129 14.86 17.14 -13.86
N LEU A 130 14.84 16.28 -14.87
CA LEU A 130 14.89 16.66 -16.29
C LEU A 130 13.58 17.29 -16.79
N ALA A 131 12.45 16.96 -16.18
CA ALA A 131 11.14 17.52 -16.52
C ALA A 131 10.92 18.93 -15.95
N VAL A 132 11.73 19.36 -14.99
CA VAL A 132 11.68 20.69 -14.35
C VAL A 132 12.64 21.69 -15.00
N THR A 133 13.52 21.21 -15.85
CA THR A 133 14.39 22.04 -16.68
C THR A 133 13.86 22.18 -18.09
#